data_0d031a7f9fd258b65e596ec379a8992f
#
_entry.id   0d031a7f9fd258b65e596ec379a8992f
#
_cell.length_a   1.000
_cell.length_b   1.000
_cell.length_c   1.000
_cell.angle_alpha   90.00
_cell.angle_beta   90.00
_cell.angle_gamma   90.00
#
_symmetry.space_group_name_H-M   'P 1'
#
loop_
_entity.id
_entity.type
_entity.pdbx_description
1 polymer ?
#
loop_
_entity_poly.entity_id
_entity_poly.type
_entity_poly.pdbx_seq_one_letter_code
_entity_poly.pdbx_strand_id
1 'polypeptide(L)'
;MSRPRRQALKEQRHDQVREEILEATMSVLLRKGPGGFTLNAVARELQLTKAALYYYFDSKETLLFELIYRGLDRQTQTVGDAVEATDTGADALEAMIRATAGYYGARMDELRLTYMMPQADSAGSMSMTDERFERLRPFNDRIFGAVAERIEADQKAGRIPGHVPARRLAFVAHTSVLGMLLMEGLVESVDDPLLHARPAMVDELVRAFHARLLPGG
;
A
#
# COMPACT_ATOMS: atom_id res chain seq x y z
N MET A 1 17.03 8.80 37.50
CA MET A 1 16.78 8.15 36.21
C MET A 1 18.08 8.11 35.42
N SER A 2 18.50 6.93 34.96
CA SER A 2 19.76 6.76 34.21
C SER A 2 19.69 7.44 32.83
N ARG A 3 20.83 7.96 32.30
CA ARG A 3 20.96 8.59 30.98
C ARG A 3 20.24 7.80 29.84
N PRO A 4 20.40 6.46 29.74
CA PRO A 4 19.74 5.68 28.67
C PRO A 4 18.20 5.71 28.74
N ARG A 5 17.62 5.69 29.94
CA ARG A 5 16.16 5.73 30.12
C ARG A 5 15.55 7.08 29.73
N ARG A 6 16.26 8.19 29.93
CA ARG A 6 15.83 9.54 29.48
C ARG A 6 15.89 9.66 27.97
N GLN A 7 16.89 9.04 27.35
CA GLN A 7 17.04 9.08 25.90
C GLN A 7 15.93 8.26 25.22
N ALA A 8 15.68 7.04 25.68
CA ALA A 8 14.59 6.19 25.19
C ALA A 8 13.21 6.87 25.32
N LEU A 9 12.92 7.54 26.43
CA LEU A 9 11.69 8.29 26.62
C LEU A 9 11.58 9.51 25.67
N LYS A 10 12.70 10.15 25.35
CA LYS A 10 12.71 11.28 24.39
C LYS A 10 12.46 10.78 22.97
N GLU A 11 13.07 9.69 22.57
CA GLU A 11 12.87 9.03 21.28
C GLU A 11 11.42 8.56 21.12
N GLN A 12 10.89 7.86 22.12
CA GLN A 12 9.50 7.41 22.13
C GLN A 12 8.50 8.59 21.97
N ARG A 13 8.75 9.70 22.67
CA ARG A 13 7.92 10.90 22.55
C ARG A 13 8.04 11.56 21.19
N HIS A 14 9.24 11.57 20.62
CA HIS A 14 9.49 12.10 19.28
C HIS A 14 8.71 11.28 18.25
N ASP A 15 8.76 9.95 18.31
CA ASP A 15 8.06 9.04 17.40
C ASP A 15 6.55 9.18 17.56
N GLN A 16 6.04 9.31 18.78
CA GLN A 16 4.62 9.54 19.03
C GLN A 16 4.13 10.84 18.35
N VAL A 17 4.87 11.94 18.47
CA VAL A 17 4.49 13.21 17.83
C VAL A 17 4.56 13.08 16.29
N ARG A 18 5.53 12.34 15.76
CA ARG A 18 5.56 12.05 14.30
C ARG A 18 4.31 11.32 13.85
N GLU A 19 3.85 10.34 14.62
CA GLU A 19 2.61 9.61 14.34
C GLU A 19 1.38 10.55 14.34
N GLU A 20 1.25 11.40 15.36
CA GLU A 20 0.17 12.39 15.46
C GLU A 20 0.18 13.36 14.26
N ILE A 21 1.37 13.76 13.79
CA ILE A 21 1.52 14.60 12.58
C ILE A 21 1.05 13.86 11.33
N LEU A 22 1.39 12.58 11.17
CA LEU A 22 0.96 11.77 10.03
C LEU A 22 -0.56 11.56 10.03
N GLU A 23 -1.18 11.32 11.19
CA GLU A 23 -2.63 11.19 11.33
C GLU A 23 -3.36 12.51 11.00
N ALA A 24 -2.89 13.62 11.52
CA ALA A 24 -3.43 14.93 11.19
C ALA A 24 -3.24 15.27 9.70
N THR A 25 -2.13 14.85 9.10
CA THR A 25 -1.87 15.02 7.66
C THR A 25 -2.91 14.27 6.84
N MET A 26 -3.18 13.00 7.17
CA MET A 26 -4.24 12.22 6.54
C MET A 26 -5.60 12.92 6.66
N SER A 27 -5.97 13.34 7.86
CA SER A 27 -7.23 14.05 8.13
C SER A 27 -7.37 15.33 7.28
N VAL A 28 -6.31 16.14 7.19
CA VAL A 28 -6.29 17.37 6.37
C VAL A 28 -6.41 17.05 4.89
N LEU A 29 -5.72 16.02 4.40
CA LEU A 29 -5.77 15.58 3.00
C LEU A 29 -7.18 15.10 2.61
N LEU A 30 -7.83 14.31 3.46
CA LEU A 30 -9.19 13.83 3.22
C LEU A 30 -10.22 14.95 3.16
N ARG A 31 -10.09 15.95 4.06
CA ARG A 31 -11.04 17.09 4.09
C ARG A 31 -10.82 18.12 2.99
N LYS A 32 -9.58 18.37 2.60
CA LYS A 32 -9.23 19.51 1.72
C LYS A 32 -8.76 19.09 0.34
N GLY A 33 -8.54 17.81 0.14
CA GLY A 33 -7.94 17.27 -1.07
C GLY A 33 -6.46 17.66 -1.25
N PRO A 34 -5.78 17.12 -2.28
CA PRO A 34 -4.36 17.41 -2.56
C PRO A 34 -4.07 18.89 -2.79
N GLY A 35 -4.96 19.59 -3.50
CA GLY A 35 -4.81 21.03 -3.81
C GLY A 35 -4.96 21.96 -2.61
N GLY A 36 -5.73 21.53 -1.59
CA GLY A 36 -5.94 22.28 -0.35
C GLY A 36 -4.98 21.91 0.79
N PHE A 37 -4.15 20.91 0.60
CA PHE A 37 -3.20 20.46 1.60
C PHE A 37 -2.00 21.41 1.73
N THR A 38 -1.77 21.92 2.94
CA THR A 38 -0.62 22.74 3.29
C THR A 38 -0.08 22.35 4.67
N LEU A 39 1.23 22.52 4.89
CA LEU A 39 1.85 22.30 6.21
C LEU A 39 1.22 23.20 7.28
N ASN A 40 0.81 24.43 6.92
CA ASN A 40 0.11 25.32 7.84
C ASN A 40 -1.28 24.77 8.28
N ALA A 41 -1.95 24.02 7.41
CA ALA A 41 -3.23 23.38 7.78
C ALA A 41 -3.00 22.25 8.78
N VAL A 42 -1.96 21.44 8.59
CA VAL A 42 -1.56 20.38 9.53
C VAL A 42 -1.10 20.96 10.88
N ALA A 43 -0.26 21.99 10.86
CA ALA A 43 0.20 22.65 12.08
C ALA A 43 -0.98 23.21 12.90
N ARG A 44 -1.97 23.83 12.24
CA ARG A 44 -3.18 24.33 12.91
C ARG A 44 -4.03 23.22 13.50
N GLU A 45 -4.16 22.08 12.82
CA GLU A 45 -4.91 20.92 13.31
C GLU A 45 -4.35 20.43 14.65
N LEU A 46 -3.04 20.41 14.79
CA LEU A 46 -2.32 19.95 15.99
C LEU A 46 -2.01 21.06 16.99
N GLN A 47 -2.42 22.29 16.73
CA GLN A 47 -2.05 23.46 17.53
C GLN A 47 -0.52 23.64 17.67
N LEU A 48 0.22 23.21 16.64
CA LEU A 48 1.67 23.37 16.55
C LEU A 48 2.04 24.64 15.77
N THR A 49 3.25 25.15 16.03
CA THR A 49 3.84 26.15 15.16
C THR A 49 4.38 25.49 13.87
N LYS A 50 4.46 26.27 12.78
CA LYS A 50 5.09 25.80 11.55
C LYS A 50 6.54 25.35 11.78
N ALA A 51 7.29 26.05 12.63
CA ALA A 51 8.66 25.68 13.00
C ALA A 51 8.73 24.33 13.73
N ALA A 52 7.77 24.05 14.63
CA ALA A 52 7.67 22.76 15.30
C ALA A 52 7.41 21.63 14.31
N LEU A 53 6.57 21.84 13.28
CA LEU A 53 6.32 20.83 12.25
C LEU A 53 7.59 20.54 11.44
N TYR A 54 8.34 21.59 11.04
CA TYR A 54 9.61 21.42 10.31
C TYR A 54 10.72 20.75 11.12
N TYR A 55 10.63 20.74 12.44
CA TYR A 55 11.53 19.96 13.28
C TYR A 55 11.34 18.43 13.10
N TYR A 56 10.11 17.99 12.76
CA TYR A 56 9.80 16.58 12.54
C TYR A 56 9.88 16.16 11.08
N PHE A 57 9.58 17.07 10.15
CA PHE A 57 9.55 16.78 8.70
C PHE A 57 10.11 18.00 7.95
N ASP A 58 11.24 17.80 7.30
CA ASP A 58 12.01 18.88 6.63
C ASP A 58 11.25 19.53 5.48
N SER A 59 10.31 18.83 4.85
CA SER A 59 9.53 19.33 3.74
C SER A 59 8.12 18.71 3.68
N LYS A 60 7.25 19.31 2.86
CA LYS A 60 5.94 18.76 2.51
C LYS A 60 6.07 17.39 1.85
N GLU A 61 7.04 17.24 0.97
CA GLU A 61 7.33 16.03 0.21
C GLU A 61 7.78 14.90 1.12
N THR A 62 8.64 15.18 2.10
CA THR A 62 9.08 14.21 3.11
C THR A 62 7.90 13.74 3.95
N LEU A 63 7.04 14.66 4.39
CA LEU A 63 5.84 14.32 5.16
C LEU A 63 4.88 13.42 4.37
N LEU A 64 4.62 13.75 3.10
CA LEU A 64 3.78 12.95 2.22
C LEU A 64 4.37 11.58 1.94
N PHE A 65 5.68 11.51 1.69
CA PHE A 65 6.36 10.24 1.48
C PHE A 65 6.26 9.32 2.71
N GLU A 66 6.51 9.86 3.91
CA GLU A 66 6.39 9.08 5.15
C GLU A 66 4.94 8.60 5.39
N LEU A 67 3.95 9.40 5.04
CA LEU A 67 2.55 9.00 5.14
C LEU A 67 2.22 7.82 4.21
N ILE A 68 2.68 7.87 2.95
CA ILE A 68 2.51 6.79 1.98
C ILE A 68 3.31 5.57 2.40
N TYR A 69 4.56 5.74 2.81
CA TYR A 69 5.42 4.67 3.30
C TYR A 69 4.77 3.90 4.44
N ARG A 70 4.20 4.58 5.43
CA ARG A 70 3.45 3.99 6.54
C ARG A 70 2.23 3.19 6.07
N GLY A 71 1.48 3.70 5.09
CA GLY A 71 0.34 2.99 4.49
C GLY A 71 0.77 1.71 3.81
N LEU A 72 1.84 1.80 3.00
CA LEU A 72 2.43 0.64 2.32
C LEU A 72 3.01 -0.38 3.30
N ASP A 73 3.64 0.05 4.40
CA ASP A 73 4.17 -0.86 5.42
C ASP A 73 3.05 -1.69 6.04
N ARG A 74 1.96 -1.04 6.49
CA ARG A 74 0.80 -1.75 7.05
C ARG A 74 0.14 -2.71 6.07
N GLN A 75 -0.03 -2.28 4.82
CA GLN A 75 -0.56 -3.12 3.76
C GLN A 75 0.35 -4.33 3.51
N THR A 76 1.66 -4.10 3.41
CA THR A 76 2.65 -5.15 3.20
C THR A 76 2.67 -6.17 4.34
N GLN A 77 2.54 -5.73 5.59
CA GLN A 77 2.41 -6.64 6.72
C GLN A 77 1.16 -7.51 6.58
N THR A 78 -0.01 -6.88 6.37
CA THR A 78 -1.28 -7.62 6.25
C THR A 78 -1.28 -8.63 5.11
N VAL A 79 -0.78 -8.23 3.93
CA VAL A 79 -0.75 -9.10 2.75
C VAL A 79 0.35 -10.14 2.87
N GLY A 80 1.54 -9.74 3.39
CA GLY A 80 2.66 -10.64 3.62
C GLY A 80 2.30 -11.77 4.58
N ASP A 81 1.68 -11.44 5.71
CA ASP A 81 1.24 -12.45 6.69
C ASP A 81 0.23 -13.44 6.09
N ALA A 82 -0.70 -12.95 5.26
CA ALA A 82 -1.65 -13.81 4.56
C ALA A 82 -0.97 -14.75 3.55
N VAL A 83 0.03 -14.27 2.83
CA VAL A 83 0.83 -15.06 1.89
C VAL A 83 1.71 -16.07 2.64
N GLU A 84 2.35 -15.66 3.73
CA GLU A 84 3.21 -16.51 4.54
C GLU A 84 2.47 -17.71 5.16
N ALA A 85 1.17 -17.58 5.41
CA ALA A 85 0.31 -18.64 5.93
C ALA A 85 -0.08 -19.72 4.89
N THR A 86 0.42 -19.64 3.65
CA THR A 86 0.06 -20.57 2.55
C THR A 86 1.22 -21.50 2.20
N ASP A 87 0.90 -22.68 1.65
CA ASP A 87 1.88 -23.70 1.28
C ASP A 87 2.14 -23.79 -0.23
N THR A 88 1.16 -23.41 -1.07
CA THR A 88 1.23 -23.54 -2.53
C THR A 88 1.28 -22.19 -3.25
N GLY A 89 1.79 -22.18 -4.48
CA GLY A 89 1.82 -20.98 -5.32
C GLY A 89 0.43 -20.46 -5.68
N ALA A 90 -0.54 -21.37 -5.86
CA ALA A 90 -1.93 -21.01 -6.13
C ALA A 90 -2.58 -20.33 -4.91
N ASP A 91 -2.43 -20.93 -3.73
CA ASP A 91 -2.97 -20.37 -2.48
C ASP A 91 -2.31 -19.03 -2.13
N ALA A 92 -0.99 -18.91 -2.35
CA ALA A 92 -0.26 -17.66 -2.13
C ALA A 92 -0.75 -16.52 -3.03
N LEU A 93 -1.01 -16.81 -4.30
CA LEU A 93 -1.55 -15.84 -5.25
C LEU A 93 -2.97 -15.42 -4.87
N GLU A 94 -3.82 -16.36 -4.49
CA GLU A 94 -5.18 -16.09 -3.98
C GLU A 94 -5.15 -15.28 -2.69
N ALA A 95 -4.31 -15.66 -1.72
CA ALA A 95 -4.18 -14.95 -0.45
C ALA A 95 -3.75 -13.49 -0.68
N MET A 96 -2.79 -13.24 -1.58
CA MET A 96 -2.37 -11.90 -1.95
C MET A 96 -3.53 -11.08 -2.56
N ILE A 97 -4.29 -11.65 -3.50
CA ILE A 97 -5.44 -10.99 -4.13
C ILE A 97 -6.48 -10.63 -3.08
N ARG A 98 -6.90 -11.58 -2.26
CA ARG A 98 -7.95 -11.39 -1.25
C ARG A 98 -7.53 -10.45 -0.13
N ALA A 99 -6.31 -10.58 0.37
CA ALA A 99 -5.79 -9.71 1.42
C ALA A 99 -5.63 -8.27 0.94
N THR A 100 -5.15 -8.04 -0.30
CA THR A 100 -5.07 -6.71 -0.91
C THR A 100 -6.46 -6.09 -1.06
N ALA A 101 -7.43 -6.84 -1.60
CA ALA A 101 -8.80 -6.38 -1.76
C ALA A 101 -9.47 -6.06 -0.43
N GLY A 102 -9.27 -6.90 0.60
CA GLY A 102 -9.80 -6.69 1.94
C GLY A 102 -9.18 -5.48 2.63
N TYR A 103 -7.85 -5.34 2.57
CA TYR A 103 -7.13 -4.22 3.18
C TYR A 103 -7.59 -2.87 2.64
N TYR A 104 -7.51 -2.68 1.34
CA TYR A 104 -7.87 -1.41 0.69
C TYR A 104 -9.37 -1.21 0.54
N GLY A 105 -10.14 -2.30 0.43
CA GLY A 105 -11.59 -2.22 0.39
C GLY A 105 -12.23 -1.60 1.65
N ALA A 106 -11.56 -1.73 2.80
CA ALA A 106 -11.93 -1.06 4.04
C ALA A 106 -11.23 0.31 4.22
N ARG A 107 -10.30 0.69 3.32
CA ARG A 107 -9.43 1.87 3.43
C ARG A 107 -9.25 2.57 2.09
N MET A 108 -10.35 2.85 1.39
CA MET A 108 -10.33 3.46 0.06
C MET A 108 -9.58 4.79 0.01
N ASP A 109 -9.59 5.54 1.12
CA ASP A 109 -8.86 6.81 1.21
C ASP A 109 -7.34 6.58 1.25
N GLU A 110 -6.86 5.53 1.93
CA GLU A 110 -5.45 5.13 1.88
C GLU A 110 -5.04 4.67 0.47
N LEU A 111 -5.92 3.93 -0.22
CA LEU A 111 -5.68 3.52 -1.60
C LEU A 111 -5.50 4.74 -2.51
N ARG A 112 -6.44 5.68 -2.45
CA ARG A 112 -6.39 6.92 -3.24
C ARG A 112 -5.14 7.74 -2.94
N LEU A 113 -4.80 7.89 -1.66
CA LEU A 113 -3.61 8.60 -1.25
C LEU A 113 -2.35 7.94 -1.79
N THR A 114 -2.23 6.63 -1.64
CA THR A 114 -1.01 5.89 -1.99
C THR A 114 -0.76 5.86 -3.48
N TYR A 115 -1.81 5.68 -4.31
CA TYR A 115 -1.64 5.40 -5.74
C TYR A 115 -2.09 6.54 -6.66
N MET A 116 -2.98 7.44 -6.23
CA MET A 116 -3.47 8.53 -7.07
C MET A 116 -2.77 9.86 -6.79
N MET A 117 -2.44 10.14 -5.52
CA MET A 117 -1.80 11.42 -5.17
C MET A 117 -0.44 11.66 -5.82
N PRO A 118 0.46 10.66 -5.90
CA PRO A 118 1.74 10.85 -6.58
C PRO A 118 1.61 11.27 -8.05
N GLN A 119 0.52 10.85 -8.70
CA GLN A 119 0.24 11.14 -10.11
C GLN A 119 -0.47 12.49 -10.31
N ALA A 120 -1.24 12.94 -9.31
CA ALA A 120 -1.98 14.20 -9.36
C ALA A 120 -1.12 15.45 -9.10
N ASP A 121 0.06 15.27 -8.56
CA ASP A 121 0.98 16.37 -8.26
C ASP A 121 1.79 16.75 -9.51
N SER A 122 1.19 17.59 -10.34
CA SER A 122 1.79 18.11 -11.58
C SER A 122 3.06 18.94 -11.38
N ALA A 123 3.38 19.28 -10.14
CA ALA A 123 4.60 20.03 -9.79
C ALA A 123 5.82 19.13 -9.55
N GLY A 124 5.66 17.79 -9.64
CA GLY A 124 6.75 16.84 -9.42
C GLY A 124 7.30 16.85 -7.98
N SER A 125 6.52 17.35 -7.01
CA SER A 125 6.95 17.52 -5.62
C SER A 125 7.17 16.18 -4.91
N MET A 126 6.68 15.08 -5.48
CA MET A 126 6.91 13.73 -4.94
C MET A 126 7.78 12.91 -5.90
N SER A 127 8.95 13.47 -6.29
CA SER A 127 9.90 12.72 -7.11
C SER A 127 10.37 11.47 -6.37
N MET A 128 10.34 10.33 -7.08
CA MET A 128 10.91 9.08 -6.59
C MET A 128 12.43 9.14 -6.72
N THR A 129 13.12 9.45 -5.61
CA THR A 129 14.58 9.38 -5.54
C THR A 129 15.06 7.95 -5.36
N ASP A 130 16.31 7.66 -5.69
CA ASP A 130 16.92 6.34 -5.49
C ASP A 130 16.80 5.90 -4.01
N GLU A 131 17.01 6.82 -3.06
CA GLU A 131 16.85 6.55 -1.63
C GLU A 131 15.42 6.14 -1.26
N ARG A 132 14.41 6.84 -1.78
CA ARG A 132 13.00 6.51 -1.54
C ARG A 132 12.65 5.16 -2.16
N PHE A 133 13.17 4.90 -3.37
CA PHE A 133 12.96 3.62 -4.05
C PHE A 133 13.56 2.45 -3.26
N GLU A 134 14.80 2.60 -2.75
CA GLU A 134 15.44 1.57 -1.93
C GLU A 134 14.65 1.28 -0.63
N ARG A 135 14.04 2.29 -0.03
CA ARG A 135 13.17 2.09 1.14
C ARG A 135 11.89 1.31 0.81
N LEU A 136 11.38 1.37 -0.42
CA LEU A 136 10.18 0.65 -0.86
C LEU A 136 10.49 -0.77 -1.37
N ARG A 137 11.72 -1.07 -1.72
CA ARG A 137 12.13 -2.37 -2.26
C ARG A 137 11.72 -3.56 -1.35
N PRO A 138 11.92 -3.52 -0.02
CA PRO A 138 11.53 -4.62 0.86
C PRO A 138 10.04 -4.97 0.80
N PHE A 139 9.18 -3.98 0.55
CA PHE A 139 7.73 -4.22 0.41
C PHE A 139 7.41 -5.07 -0.81
N ASN A 140 8.05 -4.77 -1.94
CA ASN A 140 7.92 -5.55 -3.17
C ASN A 140 8.43 -7.00 -2.99
N ASP A 141 9.54 -7.17 -2.29
CA ASP A 141 10.12 -8.49 -2.06
C ASP A 141 9.26 -9.31 -1.11
N ARG A 142 8.73 -8.70 -0.05
CA ARG A 142 7.86 -9.39 0.91
C ARG A 142 6.56 -9.88 0.28
N ILE A 143 5.94 -9.11 -0.62
CA ILE A 143 4.67 -9.51 -1.27
C ILE A 143 4.97 -10.35 -2.52
N PHE A 144 5.63 -9.75 -3.52
CA PHE A 144 5.79 -10.38 -4.83
C PHE A 144 6.86 -11.47 -4.83
N GLY A 145 7.92 -11.31 -4.03
CA GLY A 145 8.95 -12.32 -3.83
C GLY A 145 8.38 -13.56 -3.19
N ALA A 146 7.67 -13.43 -2.08
CA ALA A 146 7.08 -14.55 -1.35
C ALA A 146 6.07 -15.37 -2.19
N VAL A 147 5.23 -14.71 -3.00
CA VAL A 147 4.33 -15.39 -3.94
C VAL A 147 5.11 -16.09 -5.04
N ALA A 148 6.12 -15.40 -5.61
CA ALA A 148 6.94 -15.97 -6.69
C ALA A 148 7.70 -17.21 -6.23
N GLU A 149 8.30 -17.19 -5.04
CA GLU A 149 9.03 -18.34 -4.46
C GLU A 149 8.15 -19.59 -4.37
N ARG A 150 6.88 -19.45 -3.96
CA ARG A 150 5.94 -20.57 -3.88
C ARG A 150 5.54 -21.10 -5.26
N ILE A 151 5.27 -20.19 -6.21
CA ILE A 151 4.99 -20.59 -7.60
C ILE A 151 6.21 -21.32 -8.19
N GLU A 152 7.41 -20.81 -7.99
CA GLU A 152 8.65 -21.43 -8.48
C GLU A 152 8.93 -22.79 -7.82
N ALA A 153 8.59 -22.94 -6.52
CA ALA A 153 8.66 -24.23 -5.84
C ALA A 153 7.69 -25.25 -6.45
N ASP A 154 6.48 -24.81 -6.78
CA ASP A 154 5.47 -25.64 -7.45
C ASP A 154 5.87 -25.98 -8.89
N GLN A 155 6.54 -25.08 -9.59
CA GLN A 155 7.11 -25.35 -10.92
C GLN A 155 8.20 -26.42 -10.86
N LYS A 156 9.12 -26.32 -9.89
CA LYS A 156 10.16 -27.33 -9.67
C LYS A 156 9.58 -28.70 -9.33
N ALA A 157 8.43 -28.72 -8.64
CA ALA A 157 7.71 -29.93 -8.30
C ALA A 157 6.77 -30.44 -9.42
N GLY A 158 6.69 -29.76 -10.56
CA GLY A 158 5.85 -30.12 -11.70
C GLY A 158 4.34 -29.85 -11.49
N ARG A 159 3.96 -29.11 -10.44
CA ARG A 159 2.57 -28.75 -10.16
C ARG A 159 2.06 -27.55 -10.98
N ILE A 160 2.96 -26.65 -11.33
CA ILE A 160 2.68 -25.47 -12.16
C ILE A 160 3.58 -25.50 -13.40
N PRO A 161 3.10 -25.08 -14.59
CA PRO A 161 3.92 -25.03 -15.79
C PRO A 161 5.13 -24.11 -15.64
N GLY A 162 6.32 -24.58 -16.04
CA GLY A 162 7.58 -23.86 -15.89
C GLY A 162 7.72 -22.56 -16.68
N HIS A 163 6.84 -22.31 -17.65
CA HIS A 163 6.83 -21.08 -18.45
C HIS A 163 6.12 -19.90 -17.79
N VAL A 164 5.42 -20.09 -16.65
CA VAL A 164 4.72 -19.02 -15.94
C VAL A 164 5.73 -18.08 -15.28
N PRO A 165 5.72 -16.79 -15.62
CA PRO A 165 6.66 -15.83 -15.04
C PRO A 165 6.17 -15.40 -13.65
N ALA A 166 6.52 -16.14 -12.60
CA ALA A 166 5.94 -16.07 -11.26
C ALA A 166 5.84 -14.65 -10.67
N ARG A 167 6.96 -13.92 -10.59
CA ARG A 167 6.96 -12.55 -10.03
C ARG A 167 6.13 -11.57 -10.84
N ARG A 168 6.16 -11.68 -12.18
CA ARG A 168 5.35 -10.83 -13.05
C ARG A 168 3.87 -11.15 -12.91
N LEU A 169 3.49 -12.43 -12.76
CA LEU A 169 2.12 -12.83 -12.51
C LEU A 169 1.59 -12.24 -11.20
N ALA A 170 2.36 -12.34 -10.11
CA ALA A 170 2.02 -11.74 -8.83
C ALA A 170 1.83 -10.22 -8.95
N PHE A 171 2.73 -9.53 -9.63
CA PHE A 171 2.62 -8.09 -9.84
C PHE A 171 1.37 -7.70 -10.64
N VAL A 172 1.09 -8.42 -11.75
CA VAL A 172 -0.11 -8.16 -12.57
C VAL A 172 -1.38 -8.45 -11.79
N ALA A 173 -1.43 -9.52 -10.99
CA ALA A 173 -2.57 -9.82 -10.13
C ALA A 173 -2.82 -8.70 -9.11
N HIS A 174 -1.76 -8.24 -8.42
CA HIS A 174 -1.87 -7.14 -7.46
C HIS A 174 -2.38 -5.85 -8.12
N THR A 175 -1.80 -5.45 -9.24
CA THR A 175 -2.23 -4.23 -9.97
C THR A 175 -3.65 -4.35 -10.50
N SER A 176 -4.11 -5.54 -10.86
CA SER A 176 -5.51 -5.79 -11.25
C SER A 176 -6.48 -5.54 -10.08
N VAL A 177 -6.13 -5.97 -8.87
CA VAL A 177 -6.92 -5.67 -7.66
C VAL A 177 -7.00 -4.17 -7.41
N LEU A 178 -5.86 -3.47 -7.49
CA LEU A 178 -5.84 -2.02 -7.28
C LEU A 178 -6.70 -1.30 -8.33
N GLY A 179 -6.57 -1.67 -9.61
CA GLY A 179 -7.39 -1.12 -10.70
C GLY A 179 -8.88 -1.35 -10.49
N MET A 180 -9.27 -2.57 -10.09
CA MET A 180 -10.65 -2.92 -9.76
C MET A 180 -11.20 -2.02 -8.65
N LEU A 181 -10.47 -1.87 -7.55
CA LEU A 181 -10.89 -1.04 -6.40
C LEU A 181 -10.98 0.45 -6.75
N LEU A 182 -10.05 0.97 -7.55
CA LEU A 182 -10.08 2.36 -8.01
C LEU A 182 -11.28 2.63 -8.91
N MET A 183 -11.61 1.68 -9.81
CA MET A 183 -12.80 1.77 -10.68
C MET A 183 -14.10 1.67 -9.88
N GLU A 184 -14.19 0.74 -8.90
CA GLU A 184 -15.34 0.63 -8.02
C GLU A 184 -15.67 1.98 -7.35
N GLY A 185 -14.67 2.66 -6.80
CA GLY A 185 -14.87 3.96 -6.17
C GLY A 185 -15.28 5.09 -7.14
N LEU A 186 -15.07 4.92 -8.45
CA LEU A 186 -15.56 5.85 -9.48
C LEU A 186 -17.01 5.57 -9.87
N VAL A 187 -17.35 4.29 -10.13
CA VAL A 187 -18.70 3.90 -10.58
C VAL A 187 -19.74 3.96 -9.46
N GLU A 188 -19.36 3.75 -8.22
CA GLU A 188 -20.26 3.87 -7.05
C GLU A 188 -20.92 5.25 -6.96
N SER A 189 -20.25 6.29 -7.47
CA SER A 189 -20.76 7.66 -7.47
C SER A 189 -21.80 7.95 -8.58
N VAL A 190 -21.97 7.06 -9.56
CA VAL A 190 -22.77 7.29 -10.77
C VAL A 190 -23.91 6.27 -10.97
N ASP A 191 -24.13 5.37 -10.01
CA ASP A 191 -25.17 4.32 -10.09
C ASP A 191 -25.09 3.52 -11.41
N ASP A 192 -23.89 3.04 -11.74
CA ASP A 192 -23.60 2.36 -13.00
C ASP A 192 -24.09 0.91 -12.95
N PRO A 193 -24.86 0.42 -13.95
CA PRO A 193 -25.31 -0.97 -14.05
C PRO A 193 -24.16 -1.98 -14.18
N LEU A 194 -22.92 -1.55 -14.46
CA LEU A 194 -21.73 -2.38 -14.47
C LEU A 194 -21.11 -2.57 -13.08
N LEU A 195 -21.69 -1.93 -12.04
CA LEU A 195 -21.25 -2.14 -10.67
C LEU A 195 -21.59 -3.56 -10.20
N HIS A 196 -20.57 -4.33 -9.94
CA HIS A 196 -20.69 -5.68 -9.38
C HIS A 196 -20.22 -5.71 -7.93
N ALA A 197 -20.80 -6.60 -7.12
CA ALA A 197 -20.38 -6.78 -5.74
C ALA A 197 -18.89 -7.14 -5.66
N ARG A 198 -18.12 -6.43 -4.83
CA ARG A 198 -16.68 -6.63 -4.67
C ARG A 198 -16.27 -8.10 -4.46
N PRO A 199 -16.95 -8.90 -3.60
CA PRO A 199 -16.59 -10.30 -3.44
C PRO A 199 -16.66 -11.10 -4.77
N ALA A 200 -17.67 -10.85 -5.59
CA ALA A 200 -17.82 -11.51 -6.89
C ALA A 200 -16.69 -11.13 -7.86
N MET A 201 -16.28 -9.85 -7.88
CA MET A 201 -15.17 -9.38 -8.69
C MET A 201 -13.83 -9.96 -8.23
N VAL A 202 -13.61 -10.05 -6.91
CA VAL A 202 -12.41 -10.70 -6.34
C VAL A 202 -12.37 -12.18 -6.71
N ASP A 203 -13.49 -12.89 -6.60
CA ASP A 203 -13.57 -14.32 -6.99
C ASP A 203 -13.29 -14.52 -8.48
N GLU A 204 -13.72 -13.59 -9.34
CA GLU A 204 -13.42 -13.65 -10.78
C GLU A 204 -11.92 -13.43 -11.05
N LEU A 205 -11.30 -12.46 -10.37
CA LEU A 205 -9.85 -12.26 -10.45
C LEU A 205 -9.09 -13.52 -10.01
N VAL A 206 -9.47 -14.12 -8.88
CA VAL A 206 -8.85 -15.37 -8.40
C VAL A 206 -8.97 -16.47 -9.45
N ARG A 207 -10.18 -16.71 -10.00
CA ARG A 207 -10.38 -17.72 -11.05
C ARG A 207 -9.52 -17.46 -12.29
N ALA A 208 -9.48 -16.22 -12.76
CA ALA A 208 -8.72 -15.83 -13.94
C ALA A 208 -7.20 -16.05 -13.76
N PHE A 209 -6.68 -15.71 -12.59
CA PHE A 209 -5.25 -15.90 -12.29
C PHE A 209 -4.90 -17.35 -11.98
N HIS A 210 -5.79 -18.13 -11.32
CA HIS A 210 -5.60 -19.56 -11.13
C HIS A 210 -5.57 -20.33 -12.47
N ALA A 211 -6.41 -19.94 -13.43
CA ALA A 211 -6.39 -20.55 -14.77
C ALA A 211 -5.00 -20.45 -15.43
N ARG A 212 -4.23 -19.39 -15.15
CA ARG A 212 -2.85 -19.23 -15.64
C ARG A 212 -1.83 -20.20 -15.00
N LEU A 213 -2.17 -20.81 -13.89
CA LEU A 213 -1.33 -21.78 -13.18
C LEU A 213 -1.61 -23.23 -13.60
N LEU A 214 -2.66 -23.47 -14.40
CA LEU A 214 -3.02 -24.79 -14.89
C LEU A 214 -2.27 -25.17 -16.18
N PRO A 215 -2.03 -26.45 -16.42
CA PRO A 215 -1.49 -26.93 -17.71
C PRO A 215 -2.41 -26.52 -18.86
N GLY A 216 -1.89 -25.75 -19.83
CA GLY A 216 -2.64 -25.29 -21.02
C GLY A 216 -3.37 -23.94 -20.85
N GLY A 217 -3.14 -23.25 -19.73
CA GLY A 217 -3.67 -21.90 -19.47
C GLY A 217 -2.83 -20.77 -20.10
#